data_6df563a12d5ead6ae85f33f64aded244
#
_entry.id   6df563a12d5ead6ae85f33f64aded244
#
_cell.length_a   1.000
_cell.length_b   1.000
_cell.length_c   1.000
_cell.angle_alpha   90.00
_cell.angle_beta   90.00
_cell.angle_gamma   90.00
#
_symmetry.space_group_name_H-M   'P 1'
#
loop_
_entity.id
_entity.type
_entity.pdbx_description
1 polymer ?
#
loop_
_entity_poly.entity_id
_entity_poly.type
_entity_poly.pdbx_seq_one_letter_code
_entity_poly.pdbx_strand_id
1 'polypeptide(L)'
;MISRIDGLILILLFVGYMYYSFVRDQKNATSAPVEADEPILSLWKAVLKIVGGLALLITSCDFFVDNAIVIAKSWGVSDAIISLTLIACGTSLPELAASVAAACKKNTQLALGNIVGSNIFNILLILGVSSQVMPLVSADITIVDYAVMIAAAAFPLLFGFRGKIGRVGGAV
;
A
#
# COMPACT_ATOMS: atom_id res chain seq x y z
N MET A 1 2.04 10.41 20.91
CA MET A 1 1.67 9.14 21.56
C MET A 1 0.29 8.75 21.03
N ILE A 2 0.15 7.57 20.44
CA ILE A 2 -1.16 7.04 20.02
C ILE A 2 -1.64 6.12 21.13
N SER A 3 -2.72 6.52 21.80
CA SER A 3 -3.33 5.75 22.88
C SER A 3 -4.21 4.62 22.32
N ARG A 4 -4.66 3.71 23.19
CA ARG A 4 -5.63 2.67 22.80
C ARG A 4 -6.95 3.26 22.31
N ILE A 5 -7.36 4.41 22.83
CA ILE A 5 -8.59 5.10 22.40
C ILE A 5 -8.43 5.60 20.97
N ASP A 6 -7.30 6.26 20.67
CA ASP A 6 -7.00 6.73 19.32
C ASP A 6 -6.97 5.55 18.32
N GLY A 7 -6.38 4.43 18.72
CA GLY A 7 -6.38 3.21 17.89
C GLY A 7 -7.77 2.63 17.65
N LEU A 8 -8.66 2.67 18.65
CA LEU A 8 -10.05 2.24 18.46
C LEU A 8 -10.77 3.15 17.45
N ILE A 9 -10.53 4.46 17.53
CA ILE A 9 -11.09 5.42 16.56
C ILE A 9 -10.58 5.12 15.15
N LEU A 10 -9.28 4.82 14.98
CA LEU A 10 -8.71 4.46 13.68
C LEU A 10 -9.36 3.19 13.12
N ILE A 11 -9.56 2.15 13.93
CA ILE A 11 -10.24 0.91 13.51
C ILE A 11 -11.68 1.19 13.09
N LEU A 12 -12.42 2.00 13.85
CA LEU A 12 -13.79 2.37 13.50
C LEU A 12 -13.87 3.16 12.20
N LEU A 13 -12.92 4.08 11.97
CA LEU A 13 -12.80 4.79 10.70
C LEU A 13 -12.49 3.84 9.54
N PHE A 14 -11.64 2.83 9.75
CA PHE A 14 -11.36 1.80 8.75
C PHE A 14 -12.62 1.01 8.38
N VAL A 15 -13.36 0.54 9.37
CA VAL A 15 -14.62 -0.19 9.14
C VAL A 15 -15.63 0.68 8.40
N GLY A 16 -15.77 1.95 8.79
CA GLY A 16 -16.62 2.92 8.11
C GLY A 16 -16.21 3.16 6.65
N TYR A 17 -14.91 3.28 6.39
CA TYR A 17 -14.37 3.41 5.05
C TYR A 17 -14.65 2.16 4.19
N MET A 18 -14.43 0.97 4.74
CA MET A 18 -14.72 -0.29 4.04
C MET A 18 -16.20 -0.44 3.70
N TYR A 19 -17.08 -0.12 4.65
CA TYR A 19 -18.52 -0.12 4.43
C TYR A 19 -18.93 0.86 3.33
N TYR A 20 -18.43 2.10 3.39
CA TYR A 20 -18.69 3.12 2.38
C TYR A 20 -18.21 2.69 0.99
N SER A 21 -16.98 2.18 0.88
CA SER A 21 -16.42 1.71 -0.39
C SER A 21 -17.26 0.57 -0.97
N PHE A 22 -17.64 -0.40 -0.15
CA PHE A 22 -18.44 -1.54 -0.58
C PHE A 22 -19.81 -1.11 -1.12
N VAL A 23 -20.50 -0.23 -0.40
CA VAL A 23 -21.82 0.29 -0.82
C VAL A 23 -21.72 1.11 -2.11
N ARG A 24 -20.63 1.89 -2.25
CA ARG A 24 -20.40 2.70 -3.46
C ARG A 24 -20.10 1.82 -4.67
N ASP A 25 -19.28 0.79 -4.50
CA ASP A 25 -18.91 -0.11 -5.58
C ASP A 25 -20.11 -0.93 -6.07
N GLN A 26 -20.99 -1.37 -5.17
CA GLN A 26 -22.24 -2.00 -5.56
C GLN A 26 -23.12 -1.11 -6.45
N LYS A 27 -23.23 0.18 -6.11
CA LYS A 27 -24.00 1.14 -6.92
C LYS A 27 -23.38 1.36 -8.29
N ASN A 28 -22.06 1.39 -8.38
CA ASN A 28 -21.33 1.57 -9.63
C ASN A 28 -21.35 0.30 -10.50
N ALA A 29 -21.26 -0.88 -9.89
CA ALA A 29 -21.33 -2.16 -10.59
C ALA A 29 -22.69 -2.39 -11.29
N THR A 30 -23.77 -1.85 -10.73
CA THR A 30 -25.10 -1.93 -11.35
C THR A 30 -25.21 -1.07 -12.62
N SER A 31 -24.29 -0.12 -12.82
CA SER A 31 -24.30 0.85 -13.93
C SER A 31 -23.22 0.55 -14.99
N ALA A 32 -22.31 -0.37 -14.75
CA ALA A 32 -21.28 -0.75 -15.71
C ALA A 32 -21.77 -1.87 -16.63
N PRO A 33 -21.59 -1.76 -17.96
CA PRO A 33 -21.83 -2.89 -18.85
C PRO A 33 -20.89 -4.03 -18.43
N VAL A 34 -21.44 -5.20 -18.18
CA VAL A 34 -20.65 -6.42 -18.00
C VAL A 34 -20.00 -6.69 -19.36
N GLU A 35 -18.68 -6.48 -19.47
CA GLU A 35 -17.92 -6.99 -20.62
C GLU A 35 -17.99 -8.52 -20.58
N ALA A 36 -18.85 -9.07 -21.43
CA ALA A 36 -19.32 -10.47 -21.39
C ALA A 36 -18.32 -11.47 -22.00
N ASP A 37 -17.05 -11.12 -22.21
CA ASP A 37 -16.11 -11.95 -22.96
C ASP A 37 -14.94 -12.57 -22.16
N GLU A 38 -14.88 -12.36 -20.86
CA GLU A 38 -13.90 -13.11 -20.07
C GLU A 38 -14.50 -14.46 -19.58
N PRO A 39 -13.84 -15.59 -19.82
CA PRO A 39 -14.32 -16.87 -19.36
C PRO A 39 -14.43 -16.86 -17.84
N ILE A 40 -15.65 -17.11 -17.32
CA ILE A 40 -15.91 -17.18 -15.88
C ILE A 40 -15.01 -18.25 -15.28
N LEU A 41 -13.94 -17.83 -14.62
CA LEU A 41 -13.06 -18.73 -13.90
C LEU A 41 -13.85 -19.37 -12.75
N SER A 42 -13.76 -20.69 -12.63
CA SER A 42 -14.29 -21.38 -11.43
C SER A 42 -13.71 -20.73 -10.18
N LEU A 43 -14.57 -20.48 -9.18
CA LEU A 43 -14.21 -19.82 -7.92
C LEU A 43 -12.91 -20.40 -7.31
N TRP A 44 -12.77 -21.73 -7.32
CA TRP A 44 -11.57 -22.40 -6.83
C TRP A 44 -10.31 -22.02 -7.59
N LYS A 45 -10.38 -21.94 -8.92
CA LYS A 45 -9.25 -21.52 -9.75
C LYS A 45 -8.89 -20.06 -9.52
N ALA A 46 -9.88 -19.19 -9.31
CA ALA A 46 -9.66 -17.79 -8.97
C ALA A 46 -8.96 -17.64 -7.62
N VAL A 47 -9.46 -18.32 -6.58
CA VAL A 47 -8.85 -18.34 -5.25
C VAL A 47 -7.41 -18.86 -5.31
N LEU A 48 -7.17 -19.98 -6.01
CA LEU A 48 -5.83 -20.55 -6.16
C LEU A 48 -4.86 -19.59 -6.84
N LYS A 49 -5.30 -18.88 -7.89
CA LYS A 49 -4.47 -17.87 -8.57
C LYS A 49 -4.17 -16.67 -7.66
N ILE A 50 -5.15 -16.20 -6.89
CA ILE A 50 -4.96 -15.08 -5.96
C ILE A 50 -3.99 -15.46 -4.84
N VAL A 51 -4.25 -16.58 -4.16
CA VAL A 51 -3.41 -17.02 -3.04
C VAL A 51 -2.01 -17.39 -3.52
N GLY A 52 -1.90 -18.14 -4.61
CA GLY A 52 -0.61 -18.52 -5.18
C GLY A 52 0.18 -17.32 -5.70
N GLY A 53 -0.49 -16.38 -6.38
CA GLY A 53 0.14 -15.15 -6.86
C GLY A 53 0.61 -14.26 -5.71
N LEU A 54 -0.19 -14.11 -4.65
CA LEU A 54 0.17 -13.34 -3.47
C LEU A 54 1.34 -14.00 -2.71
N ALA A 55 1.31 -15.31 -2.50
CA ALA A 55 2.40 -16.04 -1.86
C ALA A 55 3.71 -15.89 -2.65
N LEU A 56 3.64 -16.06 -3.99
CA LEU A 56 4.81 -15.89 -4.85
C LEU A 56 5.35 -14.46 -4.81
N LEU A 57 4.48 -13.46 -4.82
CA LEU A 57 4.86 -12.05 -4.73
C LEU A 57 5.60 -11.77 -3.43
N ILE A 58 5.02 -12.15 -2.29
CA ILE A 58 5.63 -11.92 -0.97
C ILE A 58 6.98 -12.62 -0.87
N THR A 59 7.04 -13.92 -1.16
CA THR A 59 8.30 -14.68 -1.06
C THR A 59 9.39 -14.17 -2.00
N SER A 60 9.03 -13.68 -3.19
CA SER A 60 10.00 -13.08 -4.12
C SER A 60 10.53 -11.74 -3.61
N CYS A 61 9.68 -10.91 -3.01
CA CYS A 61 10.09 -9.65 -2.40
C CYS A 61 11.01 -9.88 -1.20
N ASP A 62 10.66 -10.81 -0.31
CA ASP A 62 11.50 -11.16 0.85
C ASP A 62 12.87 -11.67 0.39
N PHE A 63 12.88 -12.61 -0.57
CA PHE A 63 14.13 -13.12 -1.14
C PHE A 63 15.00 -12.01 -1.76
N PHE A 64 14.38 -11.06 -2.45
CA PHE A 64 15.09 -9.91 -3.03
C PHE A 64 15.71 -9.03 -1.94
N VAL A 65 14.95 -8.70 -0.90
CA VAL A 65 15.41 -7.85 0.22
C VAL A 65 16.53 -8.50 0.99
N ASP A 66 16.40 -9.78 1.33
CA ASP A 66 17.41 -10.53 2.08
C ASP A 66 18.75 -10.56 1.33
N ASN A 67 18.73 -10.82 0.02
CA ASN A 67 19.94 -10.80 -0.79
C ASN A 67 20.51 -9.39 -0.95
N ALA A 68 19.67 -8.37 -1.08
CA ALA A 68 20.12 -6.97 -1.13
C ALA A 68 20.82 -6.56 0.17
N ILE A 69 20.32 -7.00 1.32
CA ILE A 69 20.94 -6.77 2.64
C ILE A 69 22.32 -7.44 2.71
N VAL A 70 22.45 -8.68 2.24
CA VAL A 70 23.74 -9.40 2.21
C VAL A 70 24.76 -8.65 1.36
N ILE A 71 24.36 -8.18 0.18
CA ILE A 71 25.23 -7.41 -0.72
C ILE A 71 25.63 -6.08 -0.06
N ALA A 72 24.68 -5.33 0.51
CA ALA A 72 24.95 -4.06 1.15
C ALA A 72 25.93 -4.21 2.34
N LYS A 73 25.77 -5.26 3.14
CA LYS A 73 26.71 -5.60 4.23
C LYS A 73 28.11 -5.92 3.71
N SER A 74 28.20 -6.63 2.59
CA SER A 74 29.51 -6.94 1.97
C SER A 74 30.24 -5.69 1.47
N TRP A 75 29.51 -4.62 1.17
CA TRP A 75 30.07 -3.30 0.79
C TRP A 75 30.35 -2.40 2.00
N GLY A 76 30.12 -2.89 3.22
CA GLY A 76 30.40 -2.14 4.45
C GLY A 76 29.33 -1.10 4.81
N VAL A 77 28.12 -1.23 4.23
CA VAL A 77 26.99 -0.35 4.59
C VAL A 77 26.55 -0.67 6.01
N SER A 78 26.34 0.37 6.83
CA SER A 78 25.94 0.20 8.22
C SER A 78 24.52 -0.36 8.35
N ASP A 79 24.26 -1.12 9.43
CA ASP A 79 22.94 -1.70 9.71
C ASP A 79 21.84 -0.62 9.83
N ALA A 80 22.18 0.58 10.31
CA ALA A 80 21.25 1.71 10.39
C ALA A 80 20.78 2.15 8.99
N ILE A 81 21.69 2.31 8.02
CA ILE A 81 21.34 2.68 6.64
C ILE A 81 20.55 1.56 5.99
N ILE A 82 20.94 0.29 6.19
CA ILE A 82 20.21 -0.87 5.68
C ILE A 82 18.77 -0.87 6.19
N SER A 83 18.57 -0.67 7.48
CA SER A 83 17.24 -0.63 8.08
C SER A 83 16.39 0.51 7.57
N LEU A 84 16.95 1.71 7.46
CA LEU A 84 16.22 2.90 7.00
C LEU A 84 15.91 2.87 5.50
N THR A 85 16.68 2.15 4.70
CA THR A 85 16.51 2.13 3.24
C THR A 85 15.97 0.80 2.74
N LEU A 86 16.76 -0.28 2.85
CA LEU A 86 16.41 -1.57 2.23
C LEU A 86 15.20 -2.22 2.91
N ILE A 87 15.12 -2.21 4.25
CA ILE A 87 13.99 -2.81 4.95
C ILE A 87 12.73 -1.95 4.75
N ALA A 88 12.84 -0.62 4.87
CA ALA A 88 11.72 0.27 4.66
C ALA A 88 11.17 0.21 3.21
N CYS A 89 12.05 0.20 2.19
CA CYS A 89 11.65 0.00 0.80
C CYS A 89 11.11 -1.41 0.58
N GLY A 90 11.70 -2.43 1.20
CA GLY A 90 11.35 -3.83 1.05
C GLY A 90 9.91 -4.13 1.43
N THR A 91 9.42 -3.53 2.51
CA THR A 91 8.03 -3.68 2.94
C THR A 91 7.02 -3.12 1.94
N SER A 92 7.44 -2.18 1.09
CA SER A 92 6.59 -1.57 0.04
C SER A 92 6.78 -2.20 -1.35
N LEU A 93 7.70 -3.17 -1.50
CA LEU A 93 7.93 -3.84 -2.79
C LEU A 93 6.71 -4.60 -3.32
N PRO A 94 5.93 -5.33 -2.50
CA PRO A 94 4.72 -5.99 -2.97
C PRO A 94 3.70 -5.01 -3.57
N GLU A 95 3.48 -3.88 -2.90
CA GLU A 95 2.58 -2.83 -3.38
C GLU A 95 3.08 -2.18 -4.67
N LEU A 96 4.40 -1.93 -4.75
CA LEU A 96 5.02 -1.39 -5.95
C LEU A 96 4.86 -2.36 -7.13
N ALA A 97 5.18 -3.63 -6.94
CA ALA A 97 5.07 -4.65 -7.98
C ALA A 97 3.63 -4.81 -8.47
N ALA A 98 2.64 -4.86 -7.56
CA ALA A 98 1.23 -4.93 -7.91
C ALA A 98 0.76 -3.69 -8.67
N SER A 99 1.17 -2.49 -8.25
CA SER A 99 0.81 -1.23 -8.90
C SER A 99 1.45 -1.10 -10.29
N VAL A 100 2.72 -1.49 -10.44
CA VAL A 100 3.41 -1.53 -11.74
C VAL A 100 2.76 -2.54 -12.68
N ALA A 101 2.43 -3.73 -12.20
CA ALA A 101 1.74 -4.74 -13.01
C ALA A 101 0.36 -4.25 -13.49
N ALA A 102 -0.41 -3.57 -12.63
CA ALA A 102 -1.68 -2.96 -12.99
C ALA A 102 -1.50 -1.83 -14.02
N ALA A 103 -0.49 -0.98 -13.84
CA ALA A 103 -0.17 0.11 -14.77
C ALA A 103 0.26 -0.42 -16.14
N CYS A 104 1.08 -1.47 -16.19
CA CYS A 104 1.47 -2.14 -17.45
C CYS A 104 0.25 -2.71 -18.20
N LYS A 105 -0.76 -3.18 -17.48
CA LYS A 105 -2.04 -3.61 -18.04
C LYS A 105 -2.99 -2.45 -18.36
N LYS A 106 -2.52 -1.20 -18.23
CA LYS A 106 -3.33 0.03 -18.41
C LYS A 106 -4.53 0.13 -17.46
N ASN A 107 -4.54 -0.64 -16.39
CA ASN A 107 -5.57 -0.58 -15.36
C ASN A 107 -5.18 0.46 -14.29
N THR A 108 -5.35 1.73 -14.63
CA THR A 108 -4.99 2.86 -13.76
C THR A 108 -5.82 2.86 -12.47
N GLN A 109 -7.08 2.42 -12.55
CA GLN A 109 -7.96 2.37 -11.38
C GLN A 109 -7.45 1.36 -10.35
N LEU A 110 -7.01 0.18 -10.78
CA LEU A 110 -6.43 -0.82 -9.91
C LEU A 110 -5.09 -0.33 -9.32
N ALA A 111 -4.23 0.31 -10.12
CA ALA A 111 -2.96 0.84 -9.65
C ALA A 111 -3.15 1.92 -8.57
N LEU A 112 -4.02 2.91 -8.82
CA LEU A 112 -4.33 3.95 -7.85
C LEU A 112 -5.05 3.39 -6.61
N GLY A 113 -5.98 2.47 -6.81
CA GLY A 113 -6.69 1.79 -5.72
C GLY A 113 -5.74 1.05 -4.79
N ASN A 114 -4.72 0.37 -5.33
CA ASN A 114 -3.70 -0.32 -4.54
C ASN A 114 -2.87 0.66 -3.70
N ILE A 115 -2.39 1.76 -4.30
CA ILE A 115 -1.57 2.77 -3.61
C ILE A 115 -2.37 3.46 -2.48
N VAL A 116 -3.58 3.93 -2.78
CA VAL A 116 -4.41 4.63 -1.79
C VAL A 116 -4.92 3.64 -0.74
N GLY A 117 -5.32 2.45 -1.17
CA GLY A 117 -5.83 1.41 -0.29
C GLY A 117 -4.80 0.92 0.72
N SER A 118 -3.56 0.68 0.30
CA SER A 118 -2.47 0.27 1.21
C SER A 118 -2.15 1.36 2.23
N ASN A 119 -2.12 2.63 1.84
CA ASN A 119 -1.92 3.73 2.79
C ASN A 119 -3.05 3.80 3.83
N ILE A 120 -4.31 3.71 3.41
CA ILE A 120 -5.46 3.71 4.32
C ILE A 120 -5.39 2.51 5.26
N PHE A 121 -5.09 1.33 4.74
CA PHE A 121 -4.93 0.10 5.52
C PHE A 121 -3.84 0.24 6.58
N ASN A 122 -2.66 0.74 6.20
CA ASN A 122 -1.53 0.92 7.10
C ASN A 122 -1.82 1.95 8.21
N ILE A 123 -2.44 3.09 7.84
CA ILE A 123 -2.73 4.16 8.81
C ILE A 123 -3.91 3.78 9.71
N LEU A 124 -5.00 3.27 9.17
CA LEU A 124 -6.21 3.04 9.96
C LEU A 124 -6.22 1.69 10.65
N LEU A 125 -5.86 0.61 9.94
CA LEU A 125 -5.92 -0.72 10.53
C LEU A 125 -4.64 -1.11 11.25
N ILE A 126 -3.47 -0.98 10.61
CA ILE A 126 -2.22 -1.45 11.22
C ILE A 126 -1.87 -0.63 12.46
N LEU A 127 -1.86 0.70 12.37
CA LEU A 127 -1.63 1.54 13.56
C LEU A 127 -2.74 1.38 14.59
N GLY A 128 -3.99 1.26 14.15
CA GLY A 128 -5.13 1.03 15.02
C GLY A 128 -4.97 -0.24 15.86
N VAL A 129 -4.71 -1.37 15.21
CA VAL A 129 -4.52 -2.66 15.87
C VAL A 129 -3.24 -2.68 16.72
N SER A 130 -2.13 -2.13 16.20
CA SER A 130 -0.87 -2.08 16.94
C SER A 130 -0.99 -1.31 18.25
N SER A 131 -1.76 -0.21 18.25
CA SER A 131 -2.00 0.58 19.46
C SER A 131 -2.87 -0.13 20.51
N GLN A 132 -3.71 -1.11 20.10
CA GLN A 132 -4.45 -1.96 21.04
C GLN A 132 -3.52 -2.91 21.80
N VAL A 133 -2.53 -3.45 21.10
CA VAL A 133 -1.54 -4.35 21.71
C VAL A 133 -0.63 -3.54 22.66
N MET A 134 -0.06 -2.45 22.16
CA MET A 134 0.82 -1.58 22.95
C MET A 134 0.65 -0.12 22.49
N PRO A 135 0.46 0.85 23.44
CA PRO A 135 0.43 2.27 23.09
C PRO A 135 1.70 2.68 22.34
N LEU A 136 1.53 3.34 21.20
CA LEU A 136 2.64 3.74 20.36
C LEU A 136 3.22 5.07 20.82
N VAL A 137 4.51 5.07 21.15
CA VAL A 137 5.24 6.28 21.52
C VAL A 137 6.19 6.63 20.38
N SER A 138 6.03 7.82 19.82
CA SER A 138 6.91 8.35 18.78
C SER A 138 8.04 9.17 19.41
N ALA A 139 8.96 8.51 20.13
CA ALA A 139 10.04 9.21 20.83
C ALA A 139 11.06 9.82 19.85
N ASP A 140 11.27 9.19 18.71
CA ASP A 140 12.33 9.55 17.76
C ASP A 140 11.82 10.25 16.48
N ILE A 141 10.50 10.49 16.36
CA ILE A 141 9.92 11.15 15.19
C ILE A 141 10.01 12.67 15.38
N THR A 142 10.73 13.32 14.46
CA THR A 142 10.92 14.77 14.46
C THR A 142 9.80 15.50 13.69
N ILE A 143 9.71 16.82 13.89
CA ILE A 143 8.80 17.68 13.10
C ILE A 143 9.11 17.61 11.59
N VAL A 144 10.38 17.37 11.24
CA VAL A 144 10.82 17.22 9.85
C VAL A 144 10.24 15.97 9.22
N ASP A 145 10.19 14.85 9.95
CA ASP A 145 9.63 13.59 9.48
C ASP A 145 8.13 13.74 9.19
N TYR A 146 7.39 14.42 10.07
CA TYR A 146 5.98 14.74 9.81
C TYR A 146 5.79 15.64 8.60
N ALA A 147 6.64 16.66 8.43
CA ALA A 147 6.56 17.59 7.29
C ALA A 147 6.83 16.85 5.97
N VAL A 148 7.84 15.99 5.92
CA VAL A 148 8.17 15.15 4.75
C VAL A 148 7.02 14.20 4.44
N MET A 149 6.47 13.52 5.45
CA MET A 149 5.34 12.61 5.28
C MET A 149 4.10 13.33 4.71
N ILE A 150 3.76 14.49 5.26
CA ILE A 150 2.62 15.28 4.79
C ILE A 150 2.88 15.79 3.36
N ALA A 151 4.08 16.26 3.06
CA ALA A 151 4.45 16.70 1.72
C ALA A 151 4.36 15.56 0.71
N ALA A 152 4.89 14.39 1.04
CA ALA A 152 4.82 13.19 0.20
C ALA A 152 3.38 12.73 -0.05
N ALA A 153 2.50 12.83 0.95
CA ALA A 153 1.08 12.49 0.79
C ALA A 153 0.29 13.55 0.00
N ALA A 154 0.62 14.83 0.16
CA ALA A 154 -0.03 15.93 -0.55
C ALA A 154 0.36 16.00 -2.03
N PHE A 155 1.59 15.62 -2.36
CA PHE A 155 2.12 15.70 -3.71
C PHE A 155 1.28 14.97 -4.78
N PRO A 156 0.92 13.67 -4.63
CA PRO A 156 0.05 12.98 -5.57
C PRO A 156 -1.34 13.60 -5.69
N LEU A 157 -1.88 14.16 -4.58
CA LEU A 157 -3.18 14.84 -4.60
C LEU A 157 -3.14 16.11 -5.44
N LEU A 158 -2.09 16.94 -5.31
CA LEU A 158 -1.93 18.16 -6.08
C LEU A 158 -1.84 17.90 -7.59
N PHE A 159 -1.16 16.81 -7.98
CA PHE A 159 -1.08 16.40 -9.39
C PHE A 159 -2.36 15.71 -9.86
N GLY A 160 -3.05 14.96 -9.00
CA GLY A 160 -4.33 14.31 -9.30
C GLY A 160 -5.43 15.30 -9.64
N PHE A 161 -5.48 16.46 -8.98
CA PHE A 161 -6.45 17.52 -9.29
C PHE A 161 -6.28 18.13 -10.69
N ARG A 162 -5.09 18.03 -11.28
CA ARG A 162 -4.84 18.50 -12.67
C ARG A 162 -5.29 17.51 -13.75
N GLY A 163 -5.82 16.36 -13.38
CA GLY A 163 -6.45 15.38 -14.28
C GLY A 163 -5.50 14.60 -15.19
N LYS A 164 -4.19 14.92 -15.21
CA LYS A 164 -3.18 14.17 -15.97
C LYS A 164 -1.85 14.19 -15.23
N ILE A 165 -1.43 13.05 -14.72
CA ILE A 165 -0.06 12.87 -14.24
C ILE A 165 0.79 12.54 -15.47
N GLY A 166 1.52 13.54 -16.00
CA GLY A 166 2.47 13.33 -17.09
C GLY A 166 3.71 12.55 -16.61
N ARG A 167 4.54 12.08 -17.58
CA ARG A 167 5.76 11.31 -17.27
C ARG A 167 6.72 12.04 -16.32
N VAL A 168 6.78 13.38 -16.40
CA VAL A 168 7.63 14.19 -15.52
C VAL A 168 7.04 14.26 -14.10
N GLY A 169 5.73 14.42 -13.95
CA GLY A 169 5.09 14.42 -12.64
C GLY A 169 5.02 13.05 -11.95
N GLY A 170 5.25 11.96 -12.69
CA GLY A 170 5.35 10.61 -12.14
C GLY A 170 6.78 10.17 -11.79
N ALA A 171 7.81 10.97 -12.16
CA ALA A 171 9.21 10.67 -11.91
C ALA A 171 9.81 11.45 -10.72
N VAL A 172 9.04 12.37 -10.12
CA VAL A 172 9.36 13.14 -8.92
C VAL A 172 8.69 12.53 -7.71
#